data_e70dc457cf1075c461397ce691572b7d
#
_entry.id   e70dc457cf1075c461397ce691572b7d
#
_cell.length_a   1.000
_cell.length_b   1.000
_cell.length_c   1.000
_cell.angle_alpha   90.00
_cell.angle_beta   90.00
_cell.angle_gamma   90.00
#
_symmetry.space_group_name_H-M   'P 1'
#
loop_
_entity.id
_entity.type
_entity.pdbx_description
1 polymer ?
#
loop_
_entity_poly.entity_id
_entity_poly.type
_entity_poly.pdbx_seq_one_letter_code
_entity_poly.pdbx_strand_id
1 'polypeptide(L)'
;MIRTILVMLAAVLSCNSYADGRWFEIEVIVFNQPADGSTETLRNEEADLSKYAFTKDLLTPAYLSTYTERCLSGEITAPQRESLGIFTDNTIPHSNTCDFSVSDLAKESRLPIEVNVPEQEHTDTPYLLSPSQLQFTDKRADLARNGRTVILHTGWRFPGESKRNAPSYRLFGGNSVALSAQMDDTLQSNLTEQTSKDIVAHEFNTQNTFFENNQTTYNPVWELDGFLKVHLNHYLYITSNLITRHSGDTDTGVSSEFSQFRRVISGEIHYFDHPQIGMLVQIRRFNH
;
A
#
# COMPACT_ATOMS: atom_id res chain seq x y z
N MET A 1 6.66 62.60 4.35
CA MET A 1 7.22 61.51 3.52
C MET A 1 7.88 60.39 4.34
N ILE A 2 8.72 60.66 5.35
CA ILE A 2 9.40 59.59 6.15
C ILE A 2 8.40 58.73 6.94
N ARG A 3 7.30 59.28 7.47
CA ARG A 3 6.27 58.49 8.20
C ARG A 3 5.48 57.52 7.31
N THR A 4 5.23 57.86 6.06
CA THR A 4 4.54 56.98 5.11
C THR A 4 5.41 55.82 4.63
N ILE A 5 6.71 56.02 4.51
CA ILE A 5 7.68 54.97 4.15
C ILE A 5 7.83 53.96 5.29
N LEU A 6 7.80 54.43 6.56
CA LEU A 6 7.92 53.53 7.73
C LEU A 6 6.70 52.59 7.88
N VAL A 7 5.49 53.10 7.55
CA VAL A 7 4.26 52.30 7.57
C VAL A 7 4.25 51.24 6.44
N MET A 8 4.74 51.60 5.25
CA MET A 8 4.87 50.62 4.15
C MET A 8 5.92 49.55 4.44
N LEU A 9 7.03 49.88 5.10
CA LEU A 9 8.05 48.91 5.46
C LEU A 9 7.57 47.93 6.55
N ALA A 10 6.71 48.37 7.48
CA ALA A 10 6.11 47.52 8.49
C ALA A 10 5.08 46.54 7.91
N ALA A 11 4.38 46.94 6.82
CA ALA A 11 3.40 46.06 6.15
C ALA A 11 4.04 44.94 5.34
N VAL A 12 5.29 45.07 4.92
CA VAL A 12 6.03 44.04 4.15
C VAL A 12 6.64 42.99 5.06
N LEU A 13 6.85 43.30 6.35
CA LEU A 13 7.43 42.35 7.34
C LEU A 13 6.41 41.44 8.00
N SER A 14 5.10 41.62 7.73
CA SER A 14 4.02 40.86 8.38
C SER A 14 3.49 39.67 7.58
N CYS A 15 4.14 39.24 6.49
CA CYS A 15 3.62 38.19 5.61
C CYS A 15 4.51 36.96 5.48
N ASN A 16 5.13 36.52 6.56
CA ASN A 16 5.67 35.15 6.61
C ASN A 16 5.45 34.52 7.98
N SER A 17 4.23 34.59 8.51
CA SER A 17 3.80 33.59 9.45
C SER A 17 3.48 32.33 8.62
N TYR A 18 4.50 31.54 8.29
CA TYR A 18 4.28 30.13 8.06
C TYR A 18 3.60 29.65 9.34
N ALA A 19 2.30 29.42 9.27
CA ALA A 19 1.64 28.61 10.25
C ALA A 19 2.34 27.26 10.17
N ASP A 20 3.26 27.03 11.10
CA ASP A 20 3.92 25.76 11.30
C ASP A 20 2.79 24.73 11.44
N GLY A 21 2.55 23.99 10.34
CA GLY A 21 1.36 23.18 10.19
C GLY A 21 1.38 22.13 11.30
N ARG A 22 0.32 22.06 12.12
CA ARG A 22 0.23 21.04 13.18
C ARG A 22 0.49 19.67 12.59
N TRP A 23 1.51 18.99 13.08
CA TRP A 23 1.85 17.64 12.71
C TRP A 23 1.19 16.64 13.63
N PHE A 24 0.90 15.50 13.06
CA PHE A 24 0.29 14.37 13.74
C PHE A 24 1.05 13.10 13.39
N GLU A 25 0.94 12.15 14.29
CA GLU A 25 1.42 10.80 14.15
C GLU A 25 0.22 9.87 14.24
N ILE A 26 0.05 9.00 13.26
CA ILE A 26 -1.00 7.98 13.24
C ILE A 26 -0.37 6.61 13.34
N GLU A 27 -1.02 5.73 14.06
CA GLU A 27 -0.69 4.31 14.11
C GLU A 27 -1.93 3.48 13.84
N VAL A 28 -1.78 2.45 13.01
CA VAL A 28 -2.87 1.63 12.49
C VAL A 28 -2.51 0.16 12.59
N ILE A 29 -3.39 -0.66 13.17
CA ILE A 29 -3.39 -2.11 13.03
C ILE A 29 -4.65 -2.53 12.29
N VAL A 30 -4.50 -3.32 11.22
CA VAL A 30 -5.60 -4.00 10.54
C VAL A 30 -5.46 -5.50 10.77
N PHE A 31 -6.55 -6.16 11.13
CA PHE A 31 -6.55 -7.59 11.47
C PHE A 31 -7.84 -8.27 11.01
N ASN A 32 -7.73 -9.56 10.71
CA ASN A 32 -8.88 -10.38 10.34
C ASN A 32 -9.75 -10.65 11.56
N GLN A 33 -11.06 -10.57 11.37
CA GLN A 33 -12.06 -11.07 12.32
C GLN A 33 -12.48 -12.48 11.90
N PRO A 34 -12.64 -13.43 12.85
CA PRO A 34 -13.31 -14.69 12.53
C PRO A 34 -14.73 -14.39 12.10
N ALA A 35 -15.19 -15.04 11.04
CA ALA A 35 -16.58 -14.94 10.59
C ALA A 35 -17.50 -15.51 11.69
N ASP A 36 -18.01 -14.65 12.54
CA ASP A 36 -19.04 -14.98 13.53
C ASP A 36 -20.37 -15.11 12.82
N GLY A 37 -20.64 -16.14 12.04
CA GLY A 37 -21.96 -16.50 11.53
C GLY A 37 -22.93 -15.34 11.20
N SER A 38 -22.43 -14.11 11.09
CA SER A 38 -23.25 -12.94 10.82
C SER A 38 -23.80 -13.05 9.41
N THR A 39 -25.11 -13.02 9.28
CA THR A 39 -25.85 -13.06 8.02
C THR A 39 -25.80 -11.73 7.26
N GLU A 40 -24.84 -10.85 7.56
CA GLU A 40 -24.68 -9.63 6.79
C GLU A 40 -24.22 -10.00 5.37
N THR A 41 -25.08 -9.69 4.41
CA THR A 41 -24.78 -9.84 2.99
C THR A 41 -23.62 -8.91 2.64
N LEU A 42 -22.45 -9.50 2.42
CA LEU A 42 -21.28 -8.79 1.96
C LEU A 42 -21.58 -8.24 0.56
N ARG A 43 -21.38 -6.94 0.37
CA ARG A 43 -21.45 -6.36 -0.98
C ARG A 43 -20.20 -6.76 -1.73
N ASN A 44 -20.36 -7.58 -2.76
CA ASN A 44 -19.32 -7.91 -3.73
C ASN A 44 -19.17 -6.77 -4.77
N GLU A 45 -19.10 -5.53 -4.34
CA GLU A 45 -18.77 -4.41 -5.24
C GLU A 45 -17.27 -4.21 -5.20
N GLU A 46 -16.65 -4.31 -6.35
CA GLU A 46 -15.24 -3.93 -6.52
C GLU A 46 -15.12 -2.45 -6.21
N ALA A 47 -14.43 -2.11 -5.11
CA ALA A 47 -14.30 -0.73 -4.69
C ALA A 47 -13.53 0.05 -5.76
N ASP A 48 -14.17 1.04 -6.35
CA ASP A 48 -13.57 1.94 -7.33
C ASP A 48 -12.56 2.86 -6.62
N LEU A 49 -11.31 2.43 -6.60
CA LEU A 49 -10.19 3.16 -6.03
C LEU A 49 -9.84 4.43 -6.82
N SER A 50 -10.37 4.60 -8.04
CA SER A 50 -10.11 5.75 -8.90
C SER A 50 -10.71 7.06 -8.38
N LYS A 51 -11.64 6.99 -7.43
CA LYS A 51 -12.31 8.16 -6.82
C LYS A 51 -11.41 8.98 -5.88
N TYR A 52 -10.21 8.51 -5.56
CA TYR A 52 -9.32 9.18 -4.61
C TYR A 52 -8.31 10.07 -5.32
N ALA A 53 -8.57 11.38 -5.35
CA ALA A 53 -7.83 12.36 -6.11
C ALA A 53 -6.38 12.61 -5.63
N PHE A 54 -6.03 12.32 -4.40
CA PHE A 54 -4.68 12.51 -3.85
C PHE A 54 -4.26 11.27 -3.09
N THR A 55 -3.55 10.38 -3.76
CA THR A 55 -3.03 9.16 -3.14
C THR A 55 -1.55 9.30 -2.87
N LYS A 56 -1.14 9.01 -1.64
CA LYS A 56 0.26 8.81 -1.26
C LYS A 56 0.48 7.35 -0.91
N ASP A 57 1.49 6.76 -1.53
CA ASP A 57 1.96 5.41 -1.21
C ASP A 57 3.29 5.52 -0.47
N LEU A 58 3.27 5.25 0.84
CA LEU A 58 4.46 5.21 1.68
C LEU A 58 4.95 3.77 1.87
N LEU A 59 4.07 2.78 1.66
CA LEU A 59 4.36 1.37 1.96
C LEU A 59 5.17 0.69 0.85
N THR A 60 4.87 0.96 -0.41
CA THR A 60 5.61 0.32 -1.52
C THR A 60 7.11 0.59 -1.45
N PRO A 61 7.59 1.85 -1.33
CA PRO A 61 9.01 2.11 -1.18
C PRO A 61 9.62 1.44 0.07
N ALA A 62 8.87 1.38 1.17
CA ALA A 62 9.33 0.78 2.42
C ALA A 62 9.44 -0.74 2.32
N TYR A 63 8.49 -1.41 1.68
CA TYR A 63 8.61 -2.85 1.40
C TYR A 63 9.83 -3.14 0.52
N LEU A 64 10.02 -2.39 -0.57
CA LEU A 64 11.18 -2.55 -1.45
C LEU A 64 12.49 -2.38 -0.68
N SER A 65 12.60 -1.35 0.16
CA SER A 65 13.76 -1.14 1.03
C SER A 65 13.99 -2.31 1.99
N THR A 66 12.93 -2.81 2.63
CA THR A 66 13.01 -3.96 3.54
C THR A 66 13.54 -5.21 2.83
N TYR A 67 13.07 -5.51 1.62
CA TYR A 67 13.57 -6.65 0.83
C TYR A 67 15.01 -6.43 0.38
N THR A 68 15.37 -5.23 -0.01
CA THR A 68 16.76 -4.87 -0.34
C THR A 68 17.70 -5.11 0.84
N GLU A 69 17.35 -4.65 2.04
CA GLU A 69 18.14 -4.86 3.25
C GLU A 69 18.29 -6.35 3.62
N ARG A 70 17.21 -7.12 3.53
CA ARG A 70 17.23 -8.57 3.77
C ARG A 70 18.11 -9.32 2.76
N CYS A 71 18.15 -8.85 1.52
CA CYS A 71 19.04 -9.39 0.51
C CYS A 71 20.50 -9.04 0.80
N LEU A 72 20.79 -7.78 1.13
CA LEU A 72 22.14 -7.33 1.48
C LEU A 72 22.68 -8.02 2.73
N SER A 73 21.83 -8.38 3.68
CA SER A 73 22.20 -9.17 4.85
C SER A 73 22.36 -10.68 4.57
N GLY A 74 22.00 -11.15 3.37
CA GLY A 74 22.06 -12.54 2.97
C GLY A 74 20.91 -13.40 3.50
N GLU A 75 19.84 -12.78 4.02
CA GLU A 75 18.65 -13.50 4.49
C GLU A 75 17.82 -14.06 3.32
N ILE A 76 17.75 -13.30 2.22
CA ILE A 76 17.06 -13.69 1.00
C ILE A 76 17.99 -13.54 -0.21
N THR A 77 17.68 -14.27 -1.29
CA THR A 77 18.44 -14.16 -2.55
C THR A 77 18.00 -12.96 -3.37
N ALA A 78 18.94 -12.40 -4.16
CA ALA A 78 18.63 -11.35 -5.11
C ALA A 78 17.59 -11.80 -6.15
N PRO A 79 16.71 -10.90 -6.62
CA PRO A 79 15.72 -11.23 -7.63
C PRO A 79 16.42 -11.64 -8.93
N GLN A 80 16.01 -12.77 -9.50
CA GLN A 80 16.53 -13.22 -10.80
C GLN A 80 15.89 -12.36 -11.90
N ARG A 81 16.72 -11.62 -12.62
CA ARG A 81 16.29 -10.89 -13.82
C ARG A 81 16.67 -11.71 -15.04
N GLU A 82 15.68 -12.11 -15.82
CA GLU A 82 15.93 -12.68 -17.14
C GLU A 82 16.57 -11.58 -17.99
N SER A 83 17.83 -11.77 -18.38
CA SER A 83 18.45 -10.93 -19.39
C SER A 83 17.67 -11.17 -20.69
N LEU A 84 17.02 -10.13 -21.20
CA LEU A 84 16.46 -10.14 -22.56
C LEU A 84 17.62 -10.38 -23.54
N GLY A 85 17.83 -11.69 -23.85
CA GLY A 85 18.93 -12.16 -24.65
C GLY A 85 18.88 -11.67 -26.08
N ILE A 86 19.54 -10.53 -26.34
CA ILE A 86 19.96 -10.13 -27.70
C ILE A 86 21.45 -10.40 -27.91
N PHE A 87 22.19 -10.70 -26.87
CA PHE A 87 23.64 -11.02 -26.97
C PHE A 87 23.91 -12.43 -26.41
N THR A 88 24.26 -13.32 -27.30
CA THR A 88 24.73 -14.70 -27.02
C THR A 88 26.17 -14.71 -26.52
N ASP A 89 26.53 -13.83 -25.59
CA ASP A 89 27.82 -13.91 -24.93
C ASP A 89 27.64 -14.38 -23.48
N ASN A 90 28.01 -15.61 -23.22
CA ASN A 90 27.90 -16.31 -21.93
C ASN A 90 28.85 -15.77 -20.86
N THR A 91 29.33 -14.53 -20.99
CA THR A 91 30.31 -13.92 -20.08
C THR A 91 29.82 -12.73 -19.27
N ILE A 92 28.51 -12.39 -19.36
CA ILE A 92 27.97 -11.36 -18.46
C ILE A 92 27.64 -12.04 -17.13
N PRO A 93 28.34 -11.73 -16.02
CA PRO A 93 27.96 -12.23 -14.71
C PRO A 93 26.54 -11.71 -14.41
N HIS A 94 25.63 -12.61 -14.07
CA HIS A 94 24.35 -12.24 -13.51
C HIS A 94 24.65 -11.30 -12.34
N SER A 95 24.34 -10.01 -12.48
CA SER A 95 24.53 -9.07 -11.39
C SER A 95 23.51 -9.44 -10.32
N ASN A 96 23.96 -10.16 -9.29
CA ASN A 96 23.20 -10.42 -8.08
C ASN A 96 23.01 -9.10 -7.30
N THR A 97 22.34 -8.12 -7.94
CA THR A 97 22.03 -6.87 -7.31
C THR A 97 20.74 -7.00 -6.52
N CYS A 98 20.81 -6.67 -5.24
CA CYS A 98 19.64 -6.61 -4.35
C CYS A 98 18.73 -5.42 -4.70
N ASP A 99 18.33 -5.32 -5.96
CA ASP A 99 17.45 -4.26 -6.47
C ASP A 99 16.06 -4.85 -6.73
N PHE A 100 15.13 -4.62 -5.81
CA PHE A 100 13.77 -5.12 -5.87
C PHE A 100 12.85 -4.10 -6.55
N SER A 101 11.95 -4.60 -7.37
CA SER A 101 10.89 -3.84 -8.06
C SER A 101 9.50 -4.23 -7.55
N VAL A 102 8.49 -3.49 -7.92
CA VAL A 102 7.08 -3.81 -7.59
C VAL A 102 6.68 -5.18 -8.12
N SER A 103 7.20 -5.59 -9.31
CA SER A 103 6.95 -6.92 -9.87
C SER A 103 7.60 -8.05 -9.05
N ASP A 104 8.67 -7.76 -8.30
CA ASP A 104 9.28 -8.75 -7.41
C ASP A 104 8.46 -8.89 -6.14
N LEU A 105 7.89 -7.78 -5.60
CA LEU A 105 6.91 -7.87 -4.51
C LEU A 105 5.69 -8.70 -4.89
N ALA A 106 5.26 -8.63 -6.15
CA ALA A 106 4.12 -9.41 -6.64
C ALA A 106 4.34 -10.93 -6.60
N LYS A 107 5.60 -11.38 -6.55
CA LYS A 107 5.96 -12.80 -6.43
C LYS A 107 5.95 -13.30 -4.99
N GLU A 108 5.88 -12.38 -4.03
CA GLU A 108 5.81 -12.73 -2.61
C GLU A 108 4.43 -13.30 -2.26
N SER A 109 4.41 -14.41 -1.55
CA SER A 109 3.16 -15.03 -1.09
C SER A 109 2.47 -14.21 0.00
N ARG A 110 3.25 -13.47 0.80
CA ARG A 110 2.76 -12.63 1.89
C ARG A 110 3.74 -11.49 2.18
N LEU A 111 3.19 -10.30 2.40
CA LEU A 111 3.97 -9.16 2.88
C LEU A 111 4.20 -9.23 4.41
N PRO A 112 5.32 -8.69 4.91
CA PRO A 112 5.54 -8.54 6.33
C PRO A 112 4.46 -7.65 6.96
N ILE A 113 4.06 -7.98 8.20
CA ILE A 113 3.06 -7.23 8.97
C ILE A 113 3.53 -5.80 9.25
N GLU A 114 4.83 -5.63 9.48
CA GLU A 114 5.51 -4.35 9.70
C GLU A 114 6.59 -4.16 8.64
N VAL A 115 6.76 -2.91 8.21
CA VAL A 115 7.88 -2.54 7.35
C VAL A 115 9.06 -2.09 8.22
N ASN A 116 10.25 -2.56 7.89
CA ASN A 116 11.47 -2.16 8.57
C ASN A 116 12.03 -0.89 7.91
N VAL A 117 11.67 0.27 8.47
CA VAL A 117 12.23 1.56 8.06
C VAL A 117 13.08 2.13 9.19
N PRO A 118 14.21 2.77 8.89
CA PRO A 118 15.02 3.43 9.91
C PRO A 118 14.23 4.59 10.54
N GLU A 119 14.58 4.91 11.78
CA GLU A 119 14.07 6.11 12.41
C GLU A 119 14.59 7.34 11.65
N GLN A 120 13.67 8.24 11.28
CA GLN A 120 13.97 9.44 10.52
C GLN A 120 13.82 10.69 11.37
N GLU A 121 14.68 11.67 11.13
CA GLU A 121 14.44 13.03 11.59
C GLU A 121 13.18 13.59 10.93
N HIS A 122 12.62 14.63 11.55
CA HIS A 122 11.43 15.27 11.01
C HIS A 122 11.70 15.88 9.63
N THR A 123 10.77 15.66 8.70
CA THR A 123 10.78 16.20 7.35
C THR A 123 9.47 16.90 7.04
N ASP A 124 9.47 17.85 6.10
CA ASP A 124 8.26 18.58 5.66
C ASP A 124 7.28 17.74 4.84
N THR A 125 7.62 16.49 4.57
CA THR A 125 6.77 15.54 3.84
C THR A 125 6.38 14.37 4.74
N PRO A 126 5.19 13.76 4.54
CA PRO A 126 4.78 12.58 5.30
C PRO A 126 5.77 11.43 5.16
N TYR A 127 6.06 10.74 6.26
CA TYR A 127 7.00 9.62 6.33
C TYR A 127 6.56 8.56 7.36
N LEU A 128 6.99 7.31 7.14
CA LEU A 128 6.66 6.18 8.01
C LEU A 128 7.38 6.26 9.36
N LEU A 129 6.75 5.68 10.37
CA LEU A 129 7.37 5.40 11.66
C LEU A 129 8.21 4.12 11.57
N SER A 130 9.36 4.12 12.23
CA SER A 130 10.13 2.90 12.45
C SER A 130 9.39 1.94 13.41
N PRO A 131 9.67 0.63 13.36
CA PRO A 131 9.07 -0.33 14.30
C PRO A 131 9.26 0.04 15.75
N SER A 132 10.38 0.69 16.13
CA SER A 132 10.68 1.17 17.49
C SER A 132 9.77 2.32 17.96
N GLN A 133 9.17 3.07 17.03
CA GLN A 133 8.28 4.19 17.31
C GLN A 133 6.80 3.77 17.42
N LEU A 134 6.46 2.53 17.01
CA LEU A 134 5.12 1.98 17.12
C LEU A 134 4.79 1.65 18.59
N GLN A 135 3.61 2.07 19.06
CA GLN A 135 3.17 1.92 20.44
C GLN A 135 2.16 0.77 20.63
N PHE A 136 1.64 0.20 19.54
CA PHE A 136 0.63 -0.85 19.60
C PHE A 136 1.20 -2.27 19.64
N THR A 137 2.48 -2.45 19.94
CA THR A 137 3.12 -3.78 20.03
C THR A 137 2.38 -4.70 21.01
N ASP A 138 2.00 -4.19 22.20
CA ASP A 138 1.21 -4.97 23.17
C ASP A 138 -0.19 -5.28 22.63
N LYS A 139 -0.83 -4.32 21.96
CA LYS A 139 -2.15 -4.53 21.35
C LYS A 139 -2.11 -5.57 20.25
N ARG A 140 -1.06 -5.56 19.44
CA ARG A 140 -0.83 -6.60 18.44
C ARG A 140 -0.67 -7.98 19.09
N ALA A 141 0.10 -8.08 20.16
CA ALA A 141 0.27 -9.33 20.91
C ALA A 141 -1.07 -9.80 21.53
N ASP A 142 -1.89 -8.88 22.05
CA ASP A 142 -3.22 -9.18 22.57
C ASP A 142 -4.15 -9.72 21.49
N LEU A 143 -4.16 -9.10 20.31
CA LEU A 143 -4.94 -9.57 19.17
C LEU A 143 -4.55 -10.99 18.77
N ALA A 144 -3.25 -11.27 18.66
CA ALA A 144 -2.74 -12.61 18.34
C ALA A 144 -3.15 -13.66 19.39
N ARG A 145 -3.05 -13.33 20.69
CA ARG A 145 -3.50 -14.22 21.78
C ARG A 145 -5.00 -14.51 21.71
N ASN A 146 -5.78 -13.59 21.21
CA ASN A 146 -7.23 -13.76 21.03
C ASN A 146 -7.60 -14.38 19.66
N GLY A 147 -6.64 -15.00 18.97
CA GLY A 147 -6.86 -15.70 17.70
C GLY A 147 -7.13 -14.78 16.50
N ARG A 148 -6.79 -13.48 16.61
CA ARG A 148 -6.91 -12.53 15.51
C ARG A 148 -5.62 -12.53 14.70
N THR A 149 -5.74 -12.62 13.38
CA THR A 149 -4.58 -12.55 12.47
C THR A 149 -4.37 -11.09 12.06
N VAL A 150 -3.24 -10.52 12.47
CA VAL A 150 -2.86 -9.17 12.05
C VAL A 150 -2.34 -9.22 10.60
N ILE A 151 -2.89 -8.35 9.76
CA ILE A 151 -2.55 -8.21 8.34
C ILE A 151 -1.50 -7.14 8.15
N LEU A 152 -1.71 -5.97 8.80
CA LEU A 152 -0.85 -4.80 8.68
C LEU A 152 -0.76 -4.09 10.02
N HIS A 153 0.47 -3.70 10.42
CA HIS A 153 0.75 -2.79 11.52
C HIS A 153 1.73 -1.73 11.04
N THR A 154 1.29 -0.50 10.96
CA THR A 154 2.07 0.61 10.42
C THR A 154 1.71 1.93 11.08
N GLY A 155 2.55 2.93 10.89
CA GLY A 155 2.30 4.29 11.34
C GLY A 155 3.08 5.29 10.49
N TRP A 156 2.61 6.53 10.46
CA TRP A 156 3.30 7.61 9.74
C TRP A 156 3.02 8.97 10.37
N ARG A 157 3.92 9.91 10.10
CA ARG A 157 3.74 11.32 10.45
C ARG A 157 3.24 12.11 9.25
N PHE A 158 2.34 13.06 9.52
CA PHE A 158 1.70 13.84 8.47
C PHE A 158 1.25 15.22 8.97
N PRO A 159 1.20 16.25 8.10
CA PRO A 159 0.66 17.56 8.44
C PRO A 159 -0.86 17.50 8.53
N GLY A 160 -1.43 18.23 9.49
CA GLY A 160 -2.88 18.37 9.64
C GLY A 160 -3.49 19.27 8.58
N GLU A 161 -4.00 18.69 7.52
CA GLU A 161 -4.56 19.40 6.38
C GLU A 161 -6.09 19.37 6.36
N SER A 162 -6.69 20.33 5.64
CA SER A 162 -8.14 20.38 5.41
C SER A 162 -8.61 19.17 4.57
N LYS A 163 -9.92 18.88 4.62
CA LYS A 163 -10.51 17.78 3.83
C LYS A 163 -10.15 17.84 2.34
N ARG A 164 -10.03 19.06 1.78
CA ARG A 164 -9.72 19.25 0.36
C ARG A 164 -8.27 18.92 0.03
N ASN A 165 -7.33 19.25 0.92
CA ASN A 165 -5.89 19.13 0.66
C ASN A 165 -5.29 17.83 1.18
N ALA A 166 -5.90 17.24 2.22
CA ALA A 166 -5.39 16.02 2.84
C ALA A 166 -5.32 14.87 1.81
N PRO A 167 -4.16 14.20 1.69
CA PRO A 167 -4.02 13.05 0.81
C PRO A 167 -4.73 11.82 1.37
N SER A 168 -5.04 10.87 0.49
CA SER A 168 -5.37 9.51 0.87
C SER A 168 -4.11 8.67 0.88
N TYR A 169 -3.83 7.96 1.98
CA TYR A 169 -2.67 7.09 2.12
C TYR A 169 -3.07 5.67 1.75
N ARG A 170 -2.33 5.04 0.84
CA ARG A 170 -2.56 3.64 0.50
C ARG A 170 -2.15 2.74 1.67
N LEU A 171 -3.04 1.81 2.02
CA LEU A 171 -2.79 0.73 2.97
C LEU A 171 -2.99 -0.61 2.26
N PHE A 172 -1.98 -1.45 2.28
CA PHE A 172 -2.06 -2.79 1.69
C PHE A 172 -1.14 -3.76 2.42
N GLY A 173 -1.47 -5.03 2.36
CA GLY A 173 -0.70 -6.07 3.05
C GLY A 173 -1.38 -7.43 3.03
N GLY A 174 -0.83 -8.35 3.81
CA GLY A 174 -1.32 -9.71 3.92
C GLY A 174 -0.85 -10.61 2.79
N ASN A 175 -1.66 -11.60 2.43
CA ASN A 175 -1.33 -12.60 1.42
C ASN A 175 -1.52 -12.03 -0.01
N SER A 176 -0.73 -12.52 -0.96
CA SER A 176 -0.97 -12.27 -2.39
C SER A 176 -2.12 -13.15 -2.89
N VAL A 177 -3.13 -12.51 -3.48
CA VAL A 177 -4.32 -13.21 -3.98
C VAL A 177 -4.17 -13.58 -5.47
N ALA A 178 -3.33 -12.84 -6.20
CA ALA A 178 -3.14 -13.03 -7.64
C ALA A 178 -2.38 -14.31 -8.00
N LEU A 179 -1.57 -14.86 -7.08
CA LEU A 179 -0.78 -16.08 -7.36
C LEU A 179 -1.66 -17.32 -7.51
N SER A 180 -2.80 -17.40 -6.81
CA SER A 180 -3.68 -18.56 -6.86
C SER A 180 -4.48 -18.64 -8.16
N ALA A 181 -4.96 -17.52 -8.67
CA ALA A 181 -5.74 -17.46 -9.92
C ALA A 181 -4.89 -17.79 -11.17
N GLN A 182 -3.59 -17.49 -11.14
CA GLN A 182 -2.71 -17.72 -12.30
C GLN A 182 -2.15 -19.13 -12.40
N MET A 183 -2.07 -19.86 -11.29
CA MET A 183 -1.70 -21.29 -11.37
C MET A 183 -2.79 -22.10 -12.08
N ASP A 184 -4.05 -21.72 -11.97
CA ASP A 184 -5.14 -22.41 -12.65
C ASP A 184 -5.21 -22.10 -14.15
N ASP A 185 -4.98 -20.85 -14.57
CA ASP A 185 -5.03 -20.46 -15.98
C ASP A 185 -3.87 -21.05 -16.80
N THR A 186 -2.69 -21.21 -16.19
CA THR A 186 -1.53 -21.83 -16.86
C THR A 186 -1.69 -23.32 -17.05
N LEU A 187 -2.44 -24.00 -16.18
CA LEU A 187 -2.76 -25.43 -16.34
C LEU A 187 -3.87 -25.66 -17.38
N GLN A 188 -4.84 -24.74 -17.52
CA GLN A 188 -5.89 -24.84 -18.51
C GLN A 188 -5.43 -24.47 -19.91
N SER A 189 -4.52 -23.52 -20.09
CA SER A 189 -3.98 -23.17 -21.41
C SER A 189 -3.12 -24.28 -22.04
N ASN A 190 -2.45 -25.10 -21.22
CA ASN A 190 -1.65 -26.21 -21.71
C ASN A 190 -2.48 -27.46 -22.13
N LEU A 191 -3.77 -27.51 -21.77
CA LEU A 191 -4.66 -28.61 -22.18
C LEU A 191 -5.43 -28.34 -23.47
N THR A 192 -5.49 -27.09 -23.94
CA THR A 192 -6.26 -26.69 -25.14
C THR A 192 -5.43 -26.61 -26.43
N GLU A 193 -4.10 -26.73 -26.35
CA GLU A 193 -3.22 -26.56 -27.51
C GLU A 193 -2.91 -27.86 -28.30
N GLN A 194 -3.62 -28.95 -28.02
CA GLN A 194 -3.38 -30.22 -28.71
C GLN A 194 -4.43 -30.65 -29.75
N THR A 195 -5.34 -29.78 -30.15
CA THR A 195 -6.30 -30.13 -31.21
C THR A 195 -6.57 -28.97 -32.14
N SER A 196 -5.67 -28.64 -33.06
CA SER A 196 -6.03 -28.11 -34.39
C SER A 196 -4.76 -28.02 -35.26
N LYS A 197 -4.41 -29.13 -35.91
CA LYS A 197 -3.69 -29.03 -37.20
C LYS A 197 -4.74 -28.67 -38.23
N ASP A 198 -4.59 -27.51 -38.85
CA ASP A 198 -4.71 -27.44 -40.31
C ASP A 198 -4.16 -26.09 -40.81
N ILE A 199 -3.33 -26.26 -41.80
CA ILE A 199 -2.50 -25.41 -42.61
C ILE A 199 -3.38 -24.45 -43.42
N VAL A 200 -3.05 -23.17 -43.54
CA VAL A 200 -2.93 -22.48 -44.83
C VAL A 200 -1.99 -21.29 -44.70
N ALA A 201 -0.97 -21.32 -45.54
CA ALA A 201 -0.06 -20.21 -45.78
C ALA A 201 -0.76 -19.10 -46.60
N HIS A 202 -0.61 -17.84 -46.16
CA HIS A 202 -0.63 -16.72 -47.09
C HIS A 202 0.14 -15.50 -46.60
N GLU A 203 1.14 -15.19 -47.40
CA GLU A 203 1.70 -13.87 -47.74
C GLU A 203 2.18 -12.91 -46.64
N PHE A 204 3.48 -12.73 -46.66
CA PHE A 204 4.25 -11.57 -46.20
C PHE A 204 3.65 -10.25 -46.67
N ASN A 205 3.27 -9.40 -45.75
CA ASN A 205 3.24 -7.96 -46.00
C ASN A 205 3.99 -7.24 -44.84
N THR A 206 5.19 -6.81 -45.17
CA THR A 206 6.05 -5.97 -44.36
C THR A 206 5.48 -4.57 -44.29
N GLN A 207 4.86 -4.19 -43.18
CA GLN A 207 4.80 -2.78 -42.74
C GLN A 207 4.57 -2.68 -41.22
N ASN A 208 5.60 -2.14 -40.55
CA ASN A 208 5.55 -1.41 -39.27
C ASN A 208 4.67 -1.99 -38.16
N THR A 209 5.09 -3.06 -37.55
CA THR A 209 4.66 -3.34 -36.19
C THR A 209 5.64 -2.65 -35.23
N PHE A 210 5.24 -1.48 -34.72
CA PHE A 210 5.71 -1.01 -33.44
C PHE A 210 5.56 -2.20 -32.46
N PHE A 211 6.67 -2.62 -31.86
CA PHE A 211 6.65 -3.53 -30.73
C PHE A 211 5.95 -2.77 -29.59
N GLU A 212 4.64 -2.89 -29.51
CA GLU A 212 3.92 -2.63 -28.29
C GLU A 212 4.45 -3.65 -27.28
N ASN A 213 5.36 -3.18 -26.41
CA ASN A 213 5.77 -3.90 -25.22
C ASN A 213 4.53 -4.06 -24.37
N ASN A 214 3.79 -5.14 -24.56
CA ASN A 214 2.81 -5.67 -23.63
C ASN A 214 3.58 -6.22 -22.41
N GLN A 215 4.28 -5.34 -21.72
CA GLN A 215 4.56 -5.56 -20.31
C GLN A 215 3.21 -5.42 -19.60
N THR A 216 2.52 -6.52 -19.43
CA THR A 216 1.46 -6.63 -18.44
C THR A 216 2.08 -6.16 -17.13
N THR A 217 1.80 -4.89 -16.77
CA THR A 217 2.24 -4.33 -15.50
C THR A 217 1.48 -5.10 -14.44
N TYR A 218 2.10 -6.11 -13.90
CA TYR A 218 1.56 -6.94 -12.84
C TYR A 218 1.41 -6.06 -11.60
N ASN A 219 0.20 -5.58 -11.37
CA ASN A 219 -0.14 -4.97 -10.09
C ASN A 219 -0.50 -6.10 -9.13
N PRO A 220 0.30 -6.35 -8.09
CA PRO A 220 -0.03 -7.38 -7.12
C PRO A 220 -1.36 -7.04 -6.45
N VAL A 221 -2.21 -8.05 -6.35
CA VAL A 221 -3.48 -7.96 -5.63
C VAL A 221 -3.26 -8.56 -4.24
N TRP A 222 -3.43 -7.74 -3.20
CA TRP A 222 -3.19 -8.13 -1.82
C TRP A 222 -4.48 -8.46 -1.08
N GLU A 223 -4.38 -9.27 -0.04
CA GLU A 223 -5.47 -9.60 0.88
C GLU A 223 -6.16 -8.34 1.42
N LEU A 224 -5.37 -7.34 1.79
CA LEU A 224 -5.81 -6.00 2.17
C LEU A 224 -5.30 -5.00 1.14
N ASP A 225 -6.18 -4.16 0.58
CA ASP A 225 -5.79 -2.99 -0.22
C ASP A 225 -6.83 -1.88 -0.07
N GLY A 226 -6.40 -0.63 -0.15
CA GLY A 226 -7.31 0.52 -0.09
C GLY A 226 -6.66 1.77 0.44
N PHE A 227 -7.48 2.67 1.00
CA PHE A 227 -7.03 3.99 1.39
C PHE A 227 -7.55 4.41 2.74
N LEU A 228 -6.70 5.14 3.47
CA LEU A 228 -7.05 5.86 4.68
C LEU A 228 -6.70 7.33 4.51
N LYS A 229 -7.68 8.20 4.73
CA LYS A 229 -7.54 9.66 4.68
C LYS A 229 -7.81 10.25 6.03
N VAL A 230 -6.87 11.07 6.52
CA VAL A 230 -7.05 11.86 7.74
C VAL A 230 -7.12 13.34 7.37
N HIS A 231 -8.13 14.04 7.87
CA HIS A 231 -8.20 15.48 7.69
C HIS A 231 -8.59 16.20 8.98
N LEU A 232 -8.18 17.47 9.07
CA LEU A 232 -8.43 18.34 10.20
C LEU A 232 -9.49 19.39 9.83
N ASN A 233 -10.59 19.45 10.63
CA ASN A 233 -11.58 20.52 10.61
C ASN A 233 -12.15 20.66 12.02
N HIS A 234 -11.61 21.54 12.84
CA HIS A 234 -11.79 21.59 14.30
C HIS A 234 -11.46 20.29 15.03
N TYR A 235 -11.89 19.17 14.48
CA TYR A 235 -11.61 17.80 14.92
C TYR A 235 -10.86 17.04 13.84
N LEU A 236 -10.26 15.93 14.24
CA LEU A 236 -9.70 14.96 13.31
C LEU A 236 -10.82 14.05 12.81
N TYR A 237 -10.78 13.77 11.52
CA TYR A 237 -11.70 12.85 10.85
C TYR A 237 -10.92 11.82 10.05
N ILE A 238 -11.34 10.58 10.14
CA ILE A 238 -10.82 9.47 9.33
C ILE A 238 -11.89 9.08 8.33
N THR A 239 -11.49 8.96 7.07
CA THR A 239 -12.22 8.25 6.02
C THR A 239 -11.40 7.04 5.64
N SER A 240 -11.96 5.85 5.78
CA SER A 240 -11.32 4.59 5.45
C SER A 240 -12.13 3.86 4.39
N ASN A 241 -11.47 3.45 3.31
CA ASN A 241 -12.05 2.59 2.27
C ASN A 241 -11.01 1.51 1.96
N LEU A 242 -11.23 0.35 2.56
CA LEU A 242 -10.38 -0.82 2.43
C LEU A 242 -11.17 -1.95 1.78
N ILE A 243 -10.48 -2.79 1.05
CA ILE A 243 -11.00 -4.03 0.51
C ILE A 243 -10.21 -5.15 1.14
N THR A 244 -10.91 -6.18 1.61
CA THR A 244 -10.28 -7.43 2.00
C THR A 244 -10.69 -8.53 1.04
N ARG A 245 -9.73 -9.37 0.68
CA ARG A 245 -9.91 -10.52 -0.20
C ARG A 245 -9.50 -11.77 0.54
N HIS A 246 -10.37 -12.75 0.57
CA HIS A 246 -10.07 -14.04 1.16
C HIS A 246 -9.88 -15.05 0.01
N SER A 247 -8.78 -15.78 0.07
CA SER A 247 -8.59 -16.94 -0.79
C SER A 247 -9.50 -18.05 -0.28
N GLY A 248 -10.67 -18.21 -0.90
CA GLY A 248 -11.59 -19.31 -0.61
C GLY A 248 -11.29 -20.48 -1.53
N ASP A 249 -11.64 -21.72 -1.10
CA ASP A 249 -11.54 -22.97 -1.88
C ASP A 249 -12.42 -22.97 -3.15
N THR A 250 -13.14 -21.91 -3.44
CA THR A 250 -13.97 -21.75 -4.63
C THR A 250 -13.53 -20.51 -5.39
N ASP A 251 -13.43 -20.65 -6.69
CA ASP A 251 -12.99 -19.74 -7.77
C ASP A 251 -13.60 -18.31 -7.76
N THR A 252 -14.37 -17.96 -6.77
CA THR A 252 -14.91 -16.63 -6.53
C THR A 252 -14.30 -16.05 -5.27
N GLY A 253 -13.13 -15.40 -5.41
CA GLY A 253 -12.53 -14.64 -4.33
C GLY A 253 -13.54 -13.67 -3.74
N VAL A 254 -14.04 -13.97 -2.52
CA VAL A 254 -14.99 -13.08 -1.84
C VAL A 254 -14.23 -11.84 -1.39
N SER A 255 -14.54 -10.71 -2.00
CA SER A 255 -14.05 -9.41 -1.55
C SER A 255 -15.10 -8.74 -0.64
N SER A 256 -14.62 -8.04 0.36
CA SER A 256 -15.47 -7.28 1.28
C SER A 256 -14.98 -5.85 1.35
N GLU A 257 -15.91 -4.89 1.23
CA GLU A 257 -15.62 -3.47 1.32
C GLU A 257 -15.82 -2.97 2.75
N PHE A 258 -14.77 -2.36 3.29
CA PHE A 258 -14.79 -1.65 4.56
C PHE A 258 -14.77 -0.14 4.28
N SER A 259 -15.92 0.49 4.32
CA SER A 259 -16.06 1.94 4.10
C SER A 259 -16.61 2.62 5.35
N GLN A 260 -15.79 3.45 5.99
CA GLN A 260 -16.18 4.14 7.22
C GLN A 260 -15.69 5.59 7.25
N PHE A 261 -16.54 6.46 7.79
CA PHE A 261 -16.20 7.84 8.11
C PHE A 261 -16.46 8.10 9.59
N ARG A 262 -15.44 8.58 10.32
CA ARG A 262 -15.55 8.81 11.76
C ARG A 262 -14.76 10.02 12.23
N ARG A 263 -15.34 10.79 13.15
CA ARG A 263 -14.61 11.78 13.95
C ARG A 263 -13.81 11.03 15.02
N VAL A 264 -12.55 11.45 15.22
CA VAL A 264 -11.64 10.86 16.20
C VAL A 264 -11.06 11.94 17.12
N ILE A 265 -10.66 11.53 18.32
CA ILE A 265 -10.02 12.38 19.32
C ILE A 265 -8.54 12.04 19.38
N SER A 266 -7.69 13.08 19.34
CA SER A 266 -6.24 12.89 19.43
C SER A 266 -5.85 12.28 20.78
N GLY A 267 -5.03 11.24 20.75
CA GLY A 267 -4.58 10.50 21.93
C GLY A 267 -5.45 9.30 22.29
N GLU A 268 -6.69 9.21 21.80
CA GLU A 268 -7.57 8.08 22.04
C GLU A 268 -7.36 6.97 21.00
N ILE A 269 -7.53 5.71 21.43
CA ILE A 269 -7.56 4.55 20.55
C ILE A 269 -8.98 4.38 20.04
N HIS A 270 -9.14 4.33 18.74
CA HIS A 270 -10.41 4.13 18.07
C HIS A 270 -10.43 2.75 17.44
N TYR A 271 -11.51 2.02 17.67
CA TYR A 271 -11.78 0.74 17.03
C TYR A 271 -12.83 0.91 15.95
N PHE A 272 -12.49 0.47 14.74
CA PHE A 272 -13.38 0.41 13.60
C PHE A 272 -13.74 -1.05 13.36
N ASP A 273 -15.00 -1.34 13.44
CA ASP A 273 -15.55 -2.69 13.38
C ASP A 273 -16.17 -3.01 12.02
N HIS A 274 -15.93 -4.23 11.56
CA HIS A 274 -16.52 -4.78 10.35
C HIS A 274 -16.53 -6.33 10.48
N PRO A 275 -17.51 -7.07 9.90
CA PRO A 275 -17.61 -8.52 10.06
C PRO A 275 -16.35 -9.33 9.72
N GLN A 276 -15.56 -8.88 8.77
CA GLN A 276 -14.36 -9.60 8.32
C GLN A 276 -13.04 -9.00 8.80
N ILE A 277 -13.00 -7.70 9.07
CA ILE A 277 -11.79 -7.02 9.53
C ILE A 277 -12.09 -6.08 10.68
N GLY A 278 -11.12 -5.94 11.56
CA GLY A 278 -11.06 -4.89 12.56
C GLY A 278 -9.89 -3.96 12.29
N MET A 279 -10.05 -2.67 12.61
CA MET A 279 -8.97 -1.71 12.54
C MET A 279 -8.86 -0.92 13.85
N LEU A 280 -7.68 -0.95 14.46
CA LEU A 280 -7.30 -0.06 15.58
C LEU A 280 -6.53 1.12 15.02
N VAL A 281 -6.91 2.33 15.46
CA VAL A 281 -6.26 3.57 15.04
C VAL A 281 -6.06 4.48 16.24
N GLN A 282 -4.89 5.08 16.35
CA GLN A 282 -4.63 6.20 17.25
C GLN A 282 -3.94 7.32 16.48
N ILE A 283 -4.38 8.57 16.71
CA ILE A 283 -3.71 9.75 16.18
C ILE A 283 -3.21 10.57 17.36
N ARG A 284 -1.92 10.88 17.36
CA ARG A 284 -1.25 11.67 18.40
C ARG A 284 -0.75 12.98 17.80
N ARG A 285 -0.70 14.04 18.59
CA ARG A 285 0.03 15.25 18.18
C ARG A 285 1.53 14.93 18.16
N PHE A 286 2.18 15.38 17.11
CA PHE A 286 3.63 15.34 17.00
C PHE A 286 4.17 16.77 17.14
N ASN A 287 5.07 16.96 18.08
CA ASN A 287 5.80 18.19 18.29
C ASN A 287 7.25 17.91 17.88
N HIS A 288 7.76 18.64 16.93
CA HIS A 288 9.12 18.58 16.41
C HIS A 288 9.92 19.80 16.83
#